data_447b7b63c649eb3dcb0ce407189f2539
#
_entry.id   447b7b63c649eb3dcb0ce407189f2539
#
_cell.length_a   1.000
_cell.length_b   1.000
_cell.length_c   1.000
_cell.angle_alpha   90.00
_cell.angle_beta   90.00
_cell.angle_gamma   90.00
#
_symmetry.space_group_name_H-M   'P 1'
#
loop_
_entity.id
_entity.type
_entity.pdbx_description
1 polymer ?
#
loop_
_entity_poly.entity_id
_entity_poly.type
_entity_poly.pdbx_seq_one_letter_code
_entity_poly.pdbx_strand_id
1 'polypeptide(L)'
;MKDEFYVMRAPEQRDGLIDMIDWINTIRPTSEMRMIEIGSYVGESTLMFADRFKEVVSVDPYINDYDLEDDACHHAPFDKVYEQFIRNTLEIPNIKSIRETSKNAFSILKDQQWDIVYIDGLHTLEGVWYDIEHYKTLIKPDGFICGHDYGWGNVRHSIGQLLDDKVDATFKDGSWVKQL
;
A
#
# COMPACT_ATOMS: atom_id res chain seq x y z
N MET A 1 -12.40 -25.90 -4.32
CA MET A 1 -10.94 -25.77 -4.36
C MET A 1 -10.65 -24.35 -3.95
N LYS A 2 -9.96 -24.12 -2.84
CA LYS A 2 -9.38 -22.79 -2.56
C LYS A 2 -8.28 -22.65 -3.59
N ASP A 3 -8.41 -21.69 -4.48
CA ASP A 3 -7.38 -21.41 -5.47
C ASP A 3 -6.14 -20.95 -4.70
N GLU A 4 -5.08 -21.75 -4.71
CA GLU A 4 -3.81 -21.50 -3.98
C GLU A 4 -3.06 -20.25 -4.45
N PHE A 5 -3.55 -19.59 -5.51
CA PHE A 5 -2.96 -18.40 -6.13
C PHE A 5 -3.03 -17.12 -5.27
N TYR A 6 -3.68 -17.14 -4.11
CA TYR A 6 -4.18 -15.92 -3.49
C TYR A 6 -3.76 -15.68 -2.05
N VAL A 7 -2.83 -16.45 -1.51
CA VAL A 7 -2.23 -16.17 -0.20
C VAL A 7 -0.82 -15.65 -0.43
N MET A 8 -0.67 -14.34 -0.44
CA MET A 8 0.62 -13.69 -0.66
C MET A 8 1.40 -13.46 0.62
N ARG A 9 0.71 -13.19 1.74
CA ARG A 9 1.37 -12.89 3.00
C ARG A 9 1.41 -14.11 3.91
N ALA A 10 2.63 -14.55 4.25
CA ALA A 10 2.83 -15.52 5.33
C ALA A 10 2.30 -14.96 6.67
N PRO A 11 1.99 -15.81 7.66
CA PRO A 11 1.53 -15.34 8.97
C PRO A 11 2.43 -14.27 9.60
N GLU A 12 3.74 -14.42 9.49
CA GLU A 12 4.72 -13.48 10.01
C GLU A 12 4.66 -12.11 9.31
N GLN A 13 4.33 -12.10 8.01
CA GLN A 13 4.16 -10.87 7.25
C GLN A 13 2.86 -10.15 7.64
N ARG A 14 1.77 -10.90 7.88
CA ARG A 14 0.52 -10.33 8.42
C ARG A 14 0.73 -9.70 9.77
N ASP A 15 1.44 -10.39 10.67
CA ASP A 15 1.75 -9.87 12.00
C ASP A 15 2.58 -8.58 11.92
N GLY A 16 3.55 -8.49 10.99
CA GLY A 16 4.36 -7.27 10.81
C GLY A 16 3.52 -6.08 10.36
N LEU A 17 2.58 -6.30 9.42
CA LEU A 17 1.64 -5.26 8.99
C LEU A 17 0.70 -4.83 10.13
N ILE A 18 0.23 -5.77 10.95
CA ILE A 18 -0.56 -5.47 12.16
C ILE A 18 0.26 -4.63 13.13
N ASP A 19 1.51 -5.01 13.40
CA ASP A 19 2.41 -4.27 14.29
C ASP A 19 2.59 -2.81 13.81
N MET A 20 2.67 -2.57 12.50
CA MET A 20 2.71 -1.22 11.92
C MET A 20 1.41 -0.45 12.18
N ILE A 21 0.26 -1.05 11.91
CA ILE A 21 -1.05 -0.43 12.13
C ILE A 21 -1.24 -0.09 13.61
N ASP A 22 -0.89 -1.02 14.50
CA ASP A 22 -1.00 -0.83 15.94
C ASP A 22 -0.03 0.27 16.43
N TRP A 23 1.18 0.36 15.87
CA TRP A 23 2.11 1.46 16.16
C TRP A 23 1.51 2.82 15.79
N ILE A 24 0.93 2.95 14.59
CA ILE A 24 0.25 4.18 14.17
C ILE A 24 -0.90 4.50 15.11
N ASN A 25 -1.69 3.50 15.49
CA ASN A 25 -2.84 3.66 16.40
C ASN A 25 -2.44 4.13 17.80
N THR A 26 -1.20 3.90 18.25
CA THR A 26 -0.69 4.47 19.51
C THR A 26 -0.50 5.99 19.45
N ILE A 27 -0.32 6.55 18.26
CA ILE A 27 -0.11 7.99 18.04
C ILE A 27 -1.44 8.68 17.76
N ARG A 28 -2.24 8.10 16.86
CA ARG A 28 -3.55 8.62 16.48
C ARG A 28 -4.51 7.49 16.12
N PRO A 29 -5.79 7.53 16.55
CA PRO A 29 -6.76 6.48 16.27
C PRO A 29 -6.92 6.20 14.76
N THR A 30 -6.53 5.01 14.31
CA THR A 30 -6.64 4.62 12.91
C THR A 30 -8.08 4.58 12.41
N SER A 31 -9.05 4.29 13.29
CA SER A 31 -10.49 4.29 12.98
C SER A 31 -11.05 5.65 12.54
N GLU A 32 -10.30 6.74 12.71
CA GLU A 32 -10.66 8.07 12.23
C GLU A 32 -9.95 8.46 10.94
N MET A 33 -8.97 7.66 10.50
CA MET A 33 -8.08 7.99 9.38
C MET A 33 -8.63 7.49 8.05
N ARG A 34 -8.40 8.29 7.01
CA ARG A 34 -8.58 7.93 5.60
C ARG A 34 -7.23 7.60 4.99
N MET A 35 -7.14 6.50 4.27
CA MET A 35 -5.88 6.07 3.67
C MET A 35 -5.95 5.81 2.17
N ILE A 36 -4.80 5.92 1.53
CA ILE A 36 -4.54 5.40 0.18
C ILE A 36 -3.61 4.19 0.33
N GLU A 37 -3.93 3.10 -0.36
CA GLU A 37 -3.05 1.95 -0.57
C GLU A 37 -2.66 1.91 -2.04
N ILE A 38 -1.36 1.87 -2.34
CA ILE A 38 -0.81 1.71 -3.69
C ILE A 38 -0.22 0.31 -3.78
N GLY A 39 -0.78 -0.51 -4.69
CA GLY A 39 -0.48 -1.94 -4.77
C GLY A 39 -1.37 -2.74 -3.82
N SER A 40 -2.40 -3.36 -4.34
CA SER A 40 -3.36 -4.11 -3.53
C SER A 40 -3.46 -5.59 -3.89
N TYR A 41 -2.98 -5.98 -5.06
CA TYR A 41 -3.01 -7.36 -5.54
C TYR A 41 -4.41 -7.99 -5.34
N VAL A 42 -4.53 -9.08 -4.58
CA VAL A 42 -5.84 -9.72 -4.28
C VAL A 42 -6.59 -9.09 -3.11
N GLY A 43 -6.07 -8.00 -2.53
CA GLY A 43 -6.73 -7.23 -1.46
C GLY A 43 -6.52 -7.77 -0.05
N GLU A 44 -5.47 -8.54 0.21
CA GLU A 44 -5.23 -9.09 1.55
C GLU A 44 -4.88 -7.96 2.54
N SER A 45 -3.92 -7.10 2.20
CA SER A 45 -3.59 -5.89 2.98
C SER A 45 -4.77 -4.92 3.03
N THR A 46 -5.47 -4.74 1.90
CA THR A 46 -6.67 -3.89 1.80
C THR A 46 -7.73 -4.26 2.84
N LEU A 47 -8.00 -5.57 3.02
CA LEU A 47 -8.94 -6.06 4.03
C LEU A 47 -8.45 -5.80 5.45
N MET A 48 -7.15 -6.01 5.72
CA MET A 48 -6.55 -5.72 7.03
C MET A 48 -6.64 -4.23 7.37
N PHE A 49 -6.42 -3.36 6.37
CA PHE A 49 -6.60 -1.93 6.52
C PHE A 49 -8.07 -1.55 6.73
N ALA A 50 -8.99 -2.14 5.97
CA ALA A 50 -10.41 -1.82 6.09
C ALA A 50 -11.00 -2.19 7.45
N ASP A 51 -10.45 -3.20 8.12
CA ASP A 51 -10.82 -3.57 9.51
C ASP A 51 -10.39 -2.50 10.54
N ARG A 52 -9.43 -1.66 10.21
CA ARG A 52 -8.79 -0.73 11.14
C ARG A 52 -8.96 0.75 10.80
N PHE A 53 -9.13 1.08 9.52
CA PHE A 53 -9.21 2.46 9.04
C PHE A 53 -10.63 2.87 8.67
N LYS A 54 -10.92 4.16 8.78
CA LYS A 54 -12.22 4.74 8.44
C LYS A 54 -12.59 4.54 6.97
N GLU A 55 -11.62 4.71 6.08
CA GLU A 55 -11.77 4.60 4.62
C GLU A 55 -10.44 4.15 4.02
N VAL A 56 -10.51 3.21 3.08
CA VAL A 56 -9.37 2.73 2.30
C VAL A 56 -9.64 2.97 0.82
N VAL A 57 -8.77 3.72 0.16
CA VAL A 57 -8.76 3.82 -1.30
C VAL A 57 -7.60 2.99 -1.82
N SER A 58 -7.94 1.87 -2.43
CA SER A 58 -6.98 0.92 -3.00
C SER A 58 -6.73 1.26 -4.47
N VAL A 59 -5.46 1.37 -4.86
CA VAL A 59 -5.01 1.71 -6.21
C VAL A 59 -4.13 0.58 -6.74
N ASP A 60 -4.53 -0.04 -7.84
CA ASP A 60 -3.75 -1.09 -8.51
C ASP A 60 -4.15 -1.16 -9.99
N PRO A 61 -3.21 -1.16 -10.94
CA PRO A 61 -3.52 -1.18 -12.37
C PRO A 61 -4.02 -2.53 -12.88
N TYR A 62 -3.66 -3.63 -12.21
CA TYR A 62 -3.95 -5.00 -12.63
C TYR A 62 -3.51 -5.28 -14.08
N ILE A 63 -2.27 -4.91 -14.41
CA ILE A 63 -1.66 -5.08 -15.72
C ILE A 63 -0.62 -6.21 -15.65
N ASN A 64 -0.69 -7.17 -16.58
CA ASN A 64 0.31 -8.23 -16.68
C ASN A 64 1.70 -7.61 -16.97
N ASP A 65 2.73 -8.19 -16.40
CA ASP A 65 4.13 -7.78 -16.59
C ASP A 65 4.39 -6.31 -16.22
N TYR A 66 3.59 -5.73 -15.32
CA TYR A 66 3.74 -4.33 -14.90
C TYR A 66 4.97 -4.13 -14.02
N ASP A 67 5.24 -5.05 -13.10
CA ASP A 67 6.46 -5.09 -12.30
C ASP A 67 7.22 -6.39 -12.57
N LEU A 68 8.30 -6.30 -13.36
CA LEU A 68 9.12 -7.45 -13.71
C LEU A 68 10.12 -7.82 -12.60
N GLU A 69 10.28 -6.97 -11.60
CA GLU A 69 11.16 -7.22 -10.45
C GLU A 69 10.42 -7.98 -9.33
N ASP A 70 9.08 -7.99 -9.36
CA ASP A 70 8.25 -8.68 -8.37
C ASP A 70 7.73 -10.03 -8.90
N ASP A 71 8.07 -11.11 -8.19
CA ASP A 71 7.59 -12.46 -8.49
C ASP A 71 6.06 -12.56 -8.51
N ALA A 72 5.34 -11.73 -7.76
CA ALA A 72 3.88 -11.70 -7.75
C ALA A 72 3.29 -11.45 -9.14
N CYS A 73 3.98 -10.69 -9.99
CA CYS A 73 3.57 -10.42 -11.37
C CYS A 73 3.56 -11.66 -12.27
N HIS A 74 4.23 -12.75 -11.85
CA HIS A 74 4.35 -13.98 -12.63
C HIS A 74 3.45 -15.13 -12.15
N HIS A 75 2.75 -14.95 -11.02
CA HIS A 75 2.00 -16.05 -10.40
C HIS A 75 0.61 -16.30 -11.01
N ALA A 76 -0.04 -15.27 -11.54
CA ALA A 76 -1.36 -15.39 -12.16
C ALA A 76 -1.63 -14.27 -13.18
N PRO A 77 -2.55 -14.50 -14.15
CA PRO A 77 -3.02 -13.42 -15.00
C PRO A 77 -3.72 -12.34 -14.16
N PHE A 78 -3.35 -11.08 -14.34
CA PHE A 78 -3.84 -9.97 -13.50
C PHE A 78 -5.34 -9.71 -13.62
N ASP A 79 -5.99 -10.12 -14.71
CA ASP A 79 -7.45 -10.11 -14.77
C ASP A 79 -8.07 -11.05 -13.71
N LYS A 80 -7.44 -12.20 -13.43
CA LYS A 80 -7.88 -13.13 -12.38
C LYS A 80 -7.58 -12.60 -10.98
N VAL A 81 -6.46 -11.93 -10.83
CA VAL A 81 -6.10 -11.22 -9.59
C VAL A 81 -7.16 -10.16 -9.29
N TYR A 82 -7.53 -9.34 -10.28
CA TYR A 82 -8.58 -8.33 -10.13
C TYR A 82 -9.95 -8.93 -9.81
N GLU A 83 -10.36 -10.01 -10.51
CA GLU A 83 -11.61 -10.72 -10.20
C GLU A 83 -11.62 -11.21 -8.74
N GLN A 84 -10.49 -11.67 -8.22
CA GLN A 84 -10.36 -12.08 -6.82
C GLN A 84 -10.41 -10.89 -5.87
N PHE A 85 -9.72 -9.80 -6.19
CA PHE A 85 -9.78 -8.56 -5.42
C PHE A 85 -11.24 -8.10 -5.27
N ILE A 86 -12.00 -8.04 -6.36
CA ILE A 86 -13.43 -7.66 -6.32
C ILE A 86 -14.24 -8.62 -5.45
N ARG A 87 -14.04 -9.95 -5.57
CA ARG A 87 -14.74 -10.92 -4.71
C ARG A 87 -14.45 -10.72 -3.24
N ASN A 88 -13.21 -10.35 -2.91
CA ASN A 88 -12.78 -10.16 -1.52
C ASN A 88 -13.31 -8.85 -0.91
N THR A 89 -13.49 -7.80 -1.73
CA THR A 89 -13.69 -6.44 -1.23
C THR A 89 -15.09 -5.85 -1.49
N LEU A 90 -15.85 -6.43 -2.43
CA LEU A 90 -17.13 -5.87 -2.92
C LEU A 90 -18.15 -5.54 -1.80
N GLU A 91 -18.20 -6.35 -0.76
CA GLU A 91 -19.14 -6.18 0.34
C GLU A 91 -18.60 -5.33 1.51
N ILE A 92 -17.39 -4.83 1.39
CA ILE A 92 -16.75 -4.05 2.46
C ILE A 92 -16.98 -2.54 2.19
N PRO A 93 -17.84 -1.88 2.96
CA PRO A 93 -18.40 -0.58 2.58
C PRO A 93 -17.40 0.58 2.63
N ASN A 94 -16.29 0.44 3.37
CA ASN A 94 -15.26 1.47 3.52
C ASN A 94 -14.07 1.28 2.57
N ILE A 95 -14.15 0.34 1.61
CA ILE A 95 -13.16 0.16 0.54
C ILE A 95 -13.68 0.84 -0.74
N LYS A 96 -12.80 1.60 -1.37
CA LYS A 96 -12.96 2.12 -2.73
C LYS A 96 -11.80 1.66 -3.58
N SER A 97 -12.05 1.19 -4.80
CA SER A 97 -11.01 0.73 -5.71
C SER A 97 -10.85 1.66 -6.91
N ILE A 98 -9.61 1.94 -7.26
CA ILE A 98 -9.21 2.67 -8.46
C ILE A 98 -8.30 1.74 -9.28
N ARG A 99 -8.83 1.18 -10.39
CA ARG A 99 -8.06 0.32 -11.30
C ARG A 99 -7.24 1.17 -12.26
N GLU A 100 -6.18 1.78 -11.76
CA GLU A 100 -5.29 2.66 -12.49
C GLU A 100 -3.85 2.54 -11.96
N THR A 101 -2.87 2.97 -12.75
CA THR A 101 -1.51 3.17 -12.24
C THR A 101 -1.51 4.24 -11.17
N SER A 102 -0.55 4.20 -10.24
CA SER A 102 -0.40 5.25 -9.21
C SER A 102 -0.31 6.65 -9.82
N LYS A 103 0.38 6.77 -10.97
CA LYS A 103 0.50 8.03 -11.72
C LYS A 103 -0.84 8.58 -12.20
N ASN A 104 -1.73 7.74 -12.73
CA ASN A 104 -3.05 8.15 -13.18
C ASN A 104 -3.98 8.42 -11.98
N ALA A 105 -3.93 7.56 -10.97
CA ALA A 105 -4.72 7.68 -9.75
C ALA A 105 -4.38 8.97 -8.97
N PHE A 106 -3.12 9.41 -8.97
CA PHE A 106 -2.74 10.69 -8.38
C PHE A 106 -3.58 11.85 -8.91
N SER A 107 -3.83 11.90 -10.22
CA SER A 107 -4.65 12.95 -10.83
C SER A 107 -6.11 12.95 -10.35
N ILE A 108 -6.62 11.80 -9.90
CA ILE A 108 -7.97 11.63 -9.33
C ILE A 108 -8.01 12.04 -7.85
N LEU A 109 -6.91 11.81 -7.13
CA LEU A 109 -6.84 11.93 -5.68
C LEU A 109 -6.25 13.25 -5.18
N LYS A 110 -5.52 14.00 -6.03
CA LYS A 110 -4.70 15.16 -5.67
C LYS A 110 -5.45 16.34 -5.03
N ASP A 111 -6.75 16.43 -5.25
CA ASP A 111 -7.58 17.54 -4.72
C ASP A 111 -8.15 17.20 -3.32
N GLN A 112 -7.71 16.07 -2.73
CA GLN A 112 -8.12 15.63 -1.41
C GLN A 112 -6.90 15.48 -0.49
N GLN A 113 -7.16 15.60 0.82
CA GLN A 113 -6.14 15.38 1.86
C GLN A 113 -6.39 14.04 2.56
N TRP A 114 -5.31 13.32 2.84
CA TRP A 114 -5.32 11.97 3.40
C TRP A 114 -4.56 11.92 4.71
N ASP A 115 -4.93 11.00 5.58
CA ASP A 115 -4.25 10.83 6.85
C ASP A 115 -3.03 9.94 6.72
N ILE A 116 -3.08 8.98 5.77
CA ILE A 116 -2.02 8.00 5.56
C ILE A 116 -1.96 7.55 4.10
N VAL A 117 -0.76 7.29 3.60
CA VAL A 117 -0.50 6.62 2.34
C VAL A 117 0.41 5.43 2.58
N TYR A 118 0.02 4.24 2.10
CA TYR A 118 0.82 3.02 2.11
C TYR A 118 1.25 2.67 0.69
N ILE A 119 2.56 2.47 0.48
CA ILE A 119 3.18 2.25 -0.82
C ILE A 119 3.73 0.83 -0.88
N ASP A 120 3.15 -0.01 -1.74
CA ASP A 120 3.50 -1.41 -1.97
C ASP A 120 3.20 -1.78 -3.44
N GLY A 121 3.58 -0.88 -4.36
CA GLY A 121 3.26 -0.99 -5.77
C GLY A 121 4.47 -1.35 -6.64
N LEU A 122 4.76 -0.56 -7.67
CA LEU A 122 5.85 -0.80 -8.61
C LEU A 122 7.24 -0.61 -7.95
N HIS A 123 8.06 -1.67 -7.90
CA HIS A 123 9.35 -1.69 -7.18
C HIS A 123 10.54 -1.12 -7.97
N THR A 124 10.32 -0.65 -9.22
CA THR A 124 11.35 0.07 -9.94
C THR A 124 11.71 1.38 -9.24
N LEU A 125 12.96 1.84 -9.39
CA LEU A 125 13.39 3.11 -8.80
C LEU A 125 12.46 4.27 -9.19
N GLU A 126 12.07 4.36 -10.46
CA GLU A 126 11.16 5.40 -10.96
C GLU A 126 9.77 5.31 -10.31
N GLY A 127 9.24 4.08 -10.17
CA GLY A 127 7.92 3.84 -9.56
C GLY A 127 7.88 4.28 -8.09
N VAL A 128 8.78 3.74 -7.28
CA VAL A 128 8.86 4.08 -5.85
C VAL A 128 9.14 5.56 -5.63
N TRP A 129 10.06 6.13 -6.43
CA TRP A 129 10.38 7.56 -6.36
C TRP A 129 9.14 8.41 -6.63
N TYR A 130 8.43 8.11 -7.74
CA TYR A 130 7.20 8.81 -8.09
C TYR A 130 6.17 8.76 -6.96
N ASP A 131 5.93 7.57 -6.43
CA ASP A 131 4.91 7.37 -5.41
C ASP A 131 5.23 8.14 -4.12
N ILE A 132 6.45 8.06 -3.62
CA ILE A 132 6.86 8.84 -2.43
C ILE A 132 6.79 10.35 -2.71
N GLU A 133 7.39 10.82 -3.82
CA GLU A 133 7.49 12.25 -4.13
C GLU A 133 6.12 12.91 -4.25
N HIS A 134 5.19 12.26 -4.94
CA HIS A 134 3.89 12.83 -5.24
C HIS A 134 2.90 12.60 -4.10
N TYR A 135 2.78 11.37 -3.62
CA TYR A 135 1.73 11.04 -2.64
C TYR A 135 1.98 11.62 -1.25
N LYS A 136 3.24 11.88 -0.86
CA LYS A 136 3.51 12.62 0.38
C LYS A 136 2.87 14.02 0.40
N THR A 137 2.64 14.63 -0.78
CA THR A 137 2.00 15.95 -0.87
C THR A 137 0.50 15.92 -0.58
N LEU A 138 -0.11 14.75 -0.61
CA LEU A 138 -1.53 14.55 -0.30
C LEU A 138 -1.77 14.30 1.19
N ILE A 139 -0.71 14.11 1.97
CA ILE A 139 -0.80 13.77 3.38
C ILE A 139 -1.01 15.05 4.19
N LYS A 140 -1.97 15.01 5.11
CA LYS A 140 -2.22 16.09 6.08
C LYS A 140 -0.99 16.31 6.97
N PRO A 141 -0.81 17.50 7.54
CA PRO A 141 0.13 17.68 8.64
C PRO A 141 -0.11 16.65 9.76
N ASP A 142 0.97 16.11 10.31
CA ASP A 142 0.97 15.01 11.30
C ASP A 142 0.38 13.68 10.80
N GLY A 143 0.21 13.52 9.48
CA GLY A 143 -0.16 12.25 8.85
C GLY A 143 1.04 11.34 8.61
N PHE A 144 0.81 10.20 7.97
CA PHE A 144 1.84 9.18 7.82
C PHE A 144 2.07 8.79 6.36
N ILE A 145 3.32 8.67 5.96
CA ILE A 145 3.73 7.92 4.78
C ILE A 145 4.35 6.61 5.25
N CYS A 146 3.92 5.53 4.66
CA CYS A 146 4.40 4.18 4.98
C CYS A 146 4.42 3.31 3.73
N GLY A 147 4.94 2.11 3.84
CA GLY A 147 5.00 1.16 2.74
C GLY A 147 5.66 -0.14 3.13
N HIS A 148 5.92 -0.99 2.16
CA HIS A 148 6.56 -2.28 2.30
C HIS A 148 7.99 -2.28 1.72
N ASP A 149 8.65 -3.42 1.75
CA ASP A 149 9.94 -3.68 1.11
C ASP A 149 11.09 -2.75 1.50
N TYR A 150 11.16 -2.35 2.76
CA TYR A 150 12.23 -1.51 3.29
C TYR A 150 13.63 -2.08 3.02
N GLY A 151 13.74 -3.40 2.83
CA GLY A 151 14.98 -4.09 2.48
C GLY A 151 15.43 -3.90 1.02
N TRP A 152 14.55 -3.48 0.11
CA TRP A 152 14.88 -3.33 -1.30
C TRP A 152 15.67 -2.06 -1.58
N GLY A 153 16.69 -2.17 -2.44
CA GLY A 153 17.61 -1.06 -2.73
C GLY A 153 16.90 0.17 -3.28
N ASN A 154 15.94 0.00 -4.18
CA ASN A 154 15.17 1.11 -4.78
C ASN A 154 14.28 1.81 -3.74
N VAL A 155 13.63 1.05 -2.85
CA VAL A 155 12.80 1.59 -1.76
C VAL A 155 13.68 2.37 -0.77
N ARG A 156 14.79 1.76 -0.30
CA ARG A 156 15.75 2.41 0.61
C ARG A 156 16.34 3.68 0.02
N HIS A 157 16.72 3.64 -1.26
CA HIS A 157 17.27 4.81 -1.95
C HIS A 157 16.25 5.95 -2.01
N SER A 158 15.01 5.66 -2.43
CA SER A 158 13.97 6.68 -2.55
C SER A 158 13.60 7.29 -1.19
N ILE A 159 13.48 6.47 -0.14
CA ILE A 159 13.28 6.94 1.25
C ILE A 159 14.43 7.85 1.66
N GLY A 160 15.67 7.44 1.40
CA GLY A 160 16.87 8.23 1.75
C GLY A 160 16.86 9.62 1.14
N GLN A 161 16.48 9.73 -0.12
CA GLN A 161 16.51 11.00 -0.84
C GLN A 161 15.26 11.88 -0.59
N LEU A 162 14.11 11.28 -0.41
CA LEU A 162 12.83 12.00 -0.35
C LEU A 162 12.29 12.21 1.06
N LEU A 163 12.80 11.46 2.04
CA LEU A 163 12.35 11.48 3.43
C LEU A 163 13.53 11.67 4.43
N ASP A 164 14.65 12.27 3.98
CA ASP A 164 15.83 12.60 4.79
C ASP A 164 16.48 11.37 5.47
N ASP A 165 16.47 10.23 4.78
CA ASP A 165 17.01 8.94 5.25
C ASP A 165 16.46 8.51 6.63
N LYS A 166 15.25 8.93 6.96
CA LYS A 166 14.63 8.64 8.26
C LYS A 166 13.23 8.09 8.11
N VAL A 167 13.03 6.92 8.67
CA VAL A 167 11.73 6.37 9.02
C VAL A 167 11.62 6.29 10.55
N ASP A 168 10.42 6.40 11.09
CA ASP A 168 10.22 6.38 12.54
C ASP A 168 10.21 4.96 13.09
N ALA A 169 9.76 3.98 12.28
CA ALA A 169 9.81 2.56 12.61
C ALA A 169 9.87 1.68 11.36
N THR A 170 10.42 0.47 11.55
CA THR A 170 10.37 -0.64 10.59
C THR A 170 9.88 -1.88 11.30
N PHE A 171 9.23 -2.79 10.56
CA PHE A 171 8.57 -3.96 11.09
C PHE A 171 9.13 -5.24 10.46
N LYS A 172 8.83 -6.38 11.10
CA LYS A 172 9.43 -7.68 10.74
C LYS A 172 9.08 -8.19 9.35
N ASP A 173 7.97 -7.69 8.77
CA ASP A 173 7.55 -8.00 7.39
C ASP A 173 8.23 -7.15 6.32
N GLY A 174 9.03 -6.16 6.71
CA GLY A 174 9.61 -5.18 5.81
C GLY A 174 8.78 -3.90 5.67
N SER A 175 7.65 -3.77 6.36
CA SER A 175 6.90 -2.53 6.41
C SER A 175 7.70 -1.43 7.12
N TRP A 176 7.47 -0.19 6.71
CA TRP A 176 8.10 1.01 7.27
C TRP A 176 7.09 2.14 7.42
N VAL A 177 7.34 3.08 8.31
CA VAL A 177 6.47 4.23 8.56
C VAL A 177 7.28 5.47 8.92
N LYS A 178 6.79 6.62 8.44
CA LYS A 178 7.27 7.96 8.81
C LYS A 178 6.08 8.89 9.02
N GLN A 179 6.06 9.62 10.12
CA GLN A 179 5.16 10.75 10.36
C GLN A 179 5.72 12.01 9.67
N LEU A 180 4.87 12.80 9.00
CA LEU A 180 5.25 14.00 8.24
C LEU A 180 4.91 15.28 8.99
#